data_37a456a165fcae548ebb5ee4b2455b24
#
_entry.id   37a456a165fcae548ebb5ee4b2455b24
#
_cell.length_a   1.000
_cell.length_b   1.000
_cell.length_c   1.000
_cell.angle_alpha   90.00
_cell.angle_beta   90.00
_cell.angle_gamma   90.00
#
_symmetry.space_group_name_H-M   'P 1'
#
loop_
_entity.id
_entity.type
_entity.pdbx_description
1 polymer ?
#
loop_
_entity_poly.entity_id
_entity_poly.type
_entity_poly.pdbx_seq_one_letter_code
_entity_poly.pdbx_strand_id
1 'polypeptide(L)'
;TTYLKNKKVKFYELNPLEAKLRMASLRRNKTDKNDSFKLALLGKTQLAEIKNHCNKQSNSLYDSLRILSLRYKQLIKCRTRILNFLRSSLELTFPELNQIFKNAYAVLALQVFRMYCHPDFLVGLTLKEMTTRVYQSVSRRIHKDVIQSYCAQVWLAAKDSYPAVPADSLEIEIISEYCDEIESYNKEITYIQNKLIKTAVGLDDFKVISSIPGAGQLNSALLLGFTGDIARFDNYKQLNAFLGLDLNRYQSGKYGKGDTINRRGSSQGRAVETDMIRSMLRNQGKIQNHLVDYYYKLKKPPFNKHDKVALIACANHLNRTIINLVHTHQLYNYSKAIN
;
A
#
# COMPACT_ATOMS: atom_id res chain seq x y z
N THR A 1 -24.79 -12.92 4.13
CA THR A 1 -24.27 -14.31 3.92
C THR A 1 -24.35 -15.15 5.19
N THR A 2 -23.83 -14.69 6.35
CA THR A 2 -23.84 -15.43 7.63
C THR A 2 -25.24 -15.85 8.05
N TYR A 3 -26.22 -14.98 7.94
CA TYR A 3 -27.63 -15.31 8.25
C TYR A 3 -28.14 -16.47 7.38
N LEU A 4 -27.90 -16.44 6.07
CA LEU A 4 -28.33 -17.50 5.14
C LEU A 4 -27.61 -18.82 5.42
N LYS A 5 -26.31 -18.77 5.77
CA LYS A 5 -25.54 -19.96 6.19
C LYS A 5 -26.13 -20.57 7.46
N ASN A 6 -26.45 -19.76 8.46
CA ASN A 6 -27.05 -20.23 9.73
C ASN A 6 -28.44 -20.84 9.51
N LYS A 7 -29.20 -20.32 8.55
CA LYS A 7 -30.51 -20.88 8.14
C LYS A 7 -30.40 -22.06 7.16
N LYS A 8 -29.19 -22.51 6.80
CA LYS A 8 -28.91 -23.59 5.84
C LYS A 8 -29.56 -23.33 4.46
N VAL A 9 -29.74 -22.06 4.10
CA VAL A 9 -30.27 -21.67 2.79
C VAL A 9 -29.15 -21.72 1.76
N LYS A 10 -29.37 -22.44 0.66
CA LYS A 10 -28.40 -22.49 -0.44
C LYS A 10 -28.42 -21.15 -1.21
N PHE A 11 -27.31 -20.48 -1.32
CA PHE A 11 -27.19 -19.22 -2.04
C PHE A 11 -25.87 -19.16 -2.82
N TYR A 12 -25.84 -18.29 -3.81
CA TYR A 12 -24.67 -18.02 -4.64
C TYR A 12 -24.39 -16.52 -4.63
N GLU A 13 -23.13 -16.16 -4.44
CA GLU A 13 -22.67 -14.78 -4.43
C GLU A 13 -22.09 -14.42 -5.81
N LEU A 14 -22.70 -13.46 -6.50
CA LEU A 14 -22.21 -12.93 -7.78
C LEU A 14 -21.37 -11.67 -7.56
N ASN A 15 -20.30 -11.52 -8.33
CA ASN A 15 -19.60 -10.26 -8.40
C ASN A 15 -20.55 -9.16 -8.89
N PRO A 16 -20.65 -7.99 -8.21
CA PRO A 16 -21.57 -6.91 -8.61
C PRO A 16 -21.38 -6.42 -10.05
N LEU A 17 -20.13 -6.41 -10.57
CA LEU A 17 -19.85 -6.04 -11.95
C LEU A 17 -20.38 -7.10 -12.92
N GLU A 18 -20.16 -8.39 -12.63
CA GLU A 18 -20.67 -9.50 -13.43
C GLU A 18 -22.19 -9.51 -13.44
N ALA A 19 -22.82 -9.35 -12.28
CA ALA A 19 -24.28 -9.22 -12.17
C ALA A 19 -24.79 -8.07 -13.05
N LYS A 20 -24.17 -6.91 -12.98
CA LYS A 20 -24.53 -5.74 -13.80
C LYS A 20 -24.39 -6.02 -15.31
N LEU A 21 -23.31 -6.68 -15.74
CA LEU A 21 -23.09 -6.99 -17.15
C LEU A 21 -24.09 -8.03 -17.66
N ARG A 22 -24.39 -9.08 -16.87
CA ARG A 22 -25.34 -10.11 -17.23
C ARG A 22 -26.80 -9.62 -17.22
N MET A 23 -27.13 -8.64 -16.35
CA MET A 23 -28.45 -8.00 -16.29
C MET A 23 -28.60 -6.83 -17.28
N ALA A 24 -27.57 -6.48 -18.06
CA ALA A 24 -27.62 -5.39 -19.00
C ALA A 24 -28.77 -5.59 -20.00
N SER A 25 -29.59 -4.54 -20.19
CA SER A 25 -30.70 -4.53 -21.15
C SER A 25 -30.74 -3.16 -21.85
N LEU A 26 -31.36 -3.14 -23.02
CA LEU A 26 -31.52 -1.91 -23.79
C LEU A 26 -32.34 -0.82 -23.05
N ARG A 27 -33.21 -1.24 -22.14
CA ARG A 27 -34.00 -0.30 -21.30
C ARG A 27 -33.23 0.07 -20.04
N ARG A 28 -33.04 1.38 -19.80
CA ARG A 28 -32.25 1.93 -18.67
C ARG A 28 -33.05 2.16 -17.39
N ASN A 29 -34.19 1.52 -17.20
CA ASN A 29 -34.96 1.65 -15.95
C ASN A 29 -34.25 0.92 -14.82
N LYS A 30 -33.70 1.66 -13.87
CA LYS A 30 -33.04 1.14 -12.67
C LYS A 30 -33.97 1.34 -11.47
N THR A 31 -34.56 0.26 -10.99
CA THR A 31 -35.30 0.17 -9.74
C THR A 31 -34.93 -1.14 -9.05
N ASP A 32 -34.95 -1.16 -7.74
CA ASP A 32 -34.62 -2.36 -6.96
C ASP A 32 -35.55 -3.54 -7.32
N LYS A 33 -36.82 -3.28 -7.67
CA LYS A 33 -37.78 -4.27 -8.13
C LYS A 33 -37.34 -4.91 -9.47
N ASN A 34 -36.89 -4.09 -10.42
CA ASN A 34 -36.38 -4.60 -11.71
C ASN A 34 -35.07 -5.35 -11.56
N ASP A 35 -34.18 -4.89 -10.68
CA ASP A 35 -32.92 -5.54 -10.43
C ASP A 35 -33.13 -6.90 -9.72
N SER A 36 -34.05 -6.99 -8.76
CA SER A 36 -34.45 -8.24 -8.11
C SER A 36 -35.06 -9.24 -9.11
N PHE A 37 -35.94 -8.79 -10.01
CA PHE A 37 -36.53 -9.62 -11.04
C PHE A 37 -35.48 -10.15 -12.02
N LYS A 38 -34.57 -9.28 -12.48
CA LYS A 38 -33.47 -9.66 -13.38
C LYS A 38 -32.51 -10.66 -12.71
N LEU A 39 -32.19 -10.48 -11.43
CA LEU A 39 -31.37 -11.43 -10.65
C LEU A 39 -32.08 -12.80 -10.55
N ALA A 40 -33.38 -12.82 -10.28
CA ALA A 40 -34.15 -14.07 -10.23
C ALA A 40 -34.19 -14.78 -11.60
N LEU A 41 -34.36 -14.01 -12.69
CA LEU A 41 -34.32 -14.55 -14.06
C LEU A 41 -32.93 -15.11 -14.39
N LEU A 42 -31.87 -14.40 -14.04
CA LEU A 42 -30.48 -14.83 -14.19
C LEU A 42 -30.23 -16.15 -13.44
N GLY A 43 -30.69 -16.24 -12.20
CA GLY A 43 -30.62 -17.48 -11.42
C GLY A 43 -31.38 -18.64 -12.05
N LYS A 44 -32.51 -18.41 -12.78
CA LYS A 44 -33.24 -19.41 -13.49
C LYS A 44 -32.57 -19.87 -14.78
N THR A 45 -32.01 -18.94 -15.55
CA THR A 45 -31.51 -19.21 -16.92
C THR A 45 -30.04 -19.58 -16.98
N GLN A 46 -29.20 -19.06 -16.08
CA GLN A 46 -27.74 -19.18 -16.12
C GLN A 46 -27.16 -19.81 -14.84
N LEU A 47 -27.94 -20.58 -14.09
CA LEU A 47 -27.49 -21.12 -12.79
C LEU A 47 -26.24 -21.99 -12.90
N ALA A 48 -26.08 -22.76 -13.97
CA ALA A 48 -24.90 -23.61 -14.16
C ALA A 48 -23.64 -22.80 -14.34
N GLU A 49 -23.67 -21.73 -15.15
CA GLU A 49 -22.55 -20.83 -15.35
C GLU A 49 -22.23 -20.04 -14.07
N ILE A 50 -23.27 -19.56 -13.37
CA ILE A 50 -23.12 -18.85 -12.10
C ILE A 50 -22.41 -19.72 -11.06
N LYS A 51 -22.75 -21.01 -10.96
CA LYS A 51 -22.09 -21.94 -10.03
C LYS A 51 -20.59 -22.06 -10.29
N ASN A 52 -20.17 -22.03 -11.55
CA ASN A 52 -18.76 -22.13 -11.91
C ASN A 52 -17.98 -20.85 -11.56
N HIS A 53 -18.65 -19.69 -11.54
CA HIS A 53 -18.07 -18.39 -11.25
C HIS A 53 -18.27 -17.91 -9.81
N CYS A 54 -19.14 -18.59 -9.03
CA CYS A 54 -19.33 -18.24 -7.62
C CYS A 54 -18.08 -18.55 -6.80
N ASN A 55 -17.70 -17.59 -5.98
CA ASN A 55 -16.58 -17.77 -5.06
C ASN A 55 -16.76 -19.05 -4.23
N LYS A 56 -15.79 -19.96 -4.33
CA LYS A 56 -15.63 -21.05 -3.37
C LYS A 56 -15.56 -20.41 -1.97
N GLN A 57 -16.08 -21.11 -0.95
CA GLN A 57 -16.14 -20.60 0.43
C GLN A 57 -14.82 -19.93 0.81
N SER A 58 -14.88 -18.65 1.20
CA SER A 58 -13.68 -17.93 1.63
C SER A 58 -13.14 -18.58 2.91
N ASN A 59 -11.87 -18.90 2.92
CA ASN A 59 -11.18 -19.27 4.15
C ASN A 59 -11.20 -18.08 5.09
N SER A 60 -11.60 -18.25 6.34
CA SER A 60 -11.71 -17.20 7.36
C SER A 60 -10.42 -16.39 7.57
N LEU A 61 -9.26 -16.98 7.22
CA LEU A 61 -7.96 -16.30 7.27
C LEU A 61 -7.85 -15.18 6.24
N TYR A 62 -8.33 -15.38 4.99
CA TYR A 62 -8.32 -14.33 3.97
C TYR A 62 -9.27 -13.18 4.33
N ASP A 63 -10.44 -13.50 4.93
CA ASP A 63 -11.36 -12.47 5.43
C ASP A 63 -10.71 -11.63 6.54
N SER A 64 -10.00 -12.28 7.47
CA SER A 64 -9.25 -11.63 8.53
C SER A 64 -8.12 -10.75 7.96
N LEU A 65 -7.36 -11.25 7.00
CA LEU A 65 -6.32 -10.48 6.30
C LEU A 65 -6.90 -9.26 5.59
N ARG A 66 -8.07 -9.40 4.96
CA ARG A 66 -8.75 -8.28 4.30
C ARG A 66 -9.10 -7.18 5.28
N ILE A 67 -9.71 -7.52 6.42
CA ILE A 67 -10.06 -6.56 7.48
C ILE A 67 -8.81 -5.84 8.00
N LEU A 68 -7.75 -6.60 8.32
CA LEU A 68 -6.49 -6.06 8.80
C LEU A 68 -5.81 -5.16 7.77
N SER A 69 -5.84 -5.55 6.48
CA SER A 69 -5.26 -4.77 5.38
C SER A 69 -5.98 -3.43 5.18
N LEU A 70 -7.30 -3.44 5.27
CA LEU A 70 -8.12 -2.21 5.23
C LEU A 70 -7.79 -1.30 6.41
N ARG A 71 -7.71 -1.86 7.64
CA ARG A 71 -7.34 -1.10 8.84
C ARG A 71 -5.92 -0.52 8.71
N TYR A 72 -4.95 -1.31 8.25
CA TYR A 72 -3.60 -0.83 8.00
C TYR A 72 -3.57 0.38 7.05
N LYS A 73 -4.24 0.30 5.89
CA LYS A 73 -4.30 1.41 4.94
C LYS A 73 -5.01 2.64 5.51
N GLN A 74 -6.05 2.45 6.32
CA GLN A 74 -6.72 3.53 7.02
C GLN A 74 -5.78 4.26 7.98
N LEU A 75 -5.03 3.53 8.81
CA LEU A 75 -4.08 4.11 9.77
C LEU A 75 -2.97 4.90 9.07
N ILE A 76 -2.41 4.37 7.98
CA ILE A 76 -1.43 5.10 7.16
C ILE A 76 -2.02 6.42 6.64
N LYS A 77 -3.28 6.40 6.17
CA LYS A 77 -3.96 7.60 5.67
C LYS A 77 -4.18 8.63 6.79
N CYS A 78 -4.63 8.19 7.97
CA CYS A 78 -4.81 9.07 9.14
C CYS A 78 -3.48 9.70 9.56
N ARG A 79 -2.43 8.89 9.73
CA ARG A 79 -1.09 9.40 10.06
C ARG A 79 -0.61 10.43 9.03
N THR A 80 -0.78 10.17 7.73
CA THR A 80 -0.37 11.10 6.68
C THR A 80 -1.11 12.43 6.77
N ARG A 81 -2.40 12.40 7.15
CA ARG A 81 -3.20 13.61 7.35
C ARG A 81 -2.64 14.45 8.49
N ILE A 82 -2.39 13.85 9.67
CA ILE A 82 -1.82 14.57 10.82
C ILE A 82 -0.39 15.06 10.50
N LEU A 83 0.39 14.27 9.79
CA LEU A 83 1.72 14.68 9.34
C LEU A 83 1.68 15.94 8.44
N ASN A 84 0.67 16.08 7.59
CA ASN A 84 0.51 17.29 6.78
C ASN A 84 0.13 18.50 7.64
N PHE A 85 -0.71 18.33 8.67
CA PHE A 85 -1.01 19.41 9.63
C PHE A 85 0.25 19.81 10.42
N LEU A 86 1.00 18.83 10.96
CA LEU A 86 2.27 19.10 11.62
C LEU A 86 3.22 19.91 10.73
N ARG A 87 3.37 19.53 9.47
CA ARG A 87 4.21 20.27 8.53
C ARG A 87 3.75 21.70 8.30
N SER A 88 2.43 21.92 8.21
CA SER A 88 1.88 23.27 8.06
C SER A 88 2.15 24.14 9.30
N SER A 89 2.03 23.58 10.52
CA SER A 89 2.38 24.32 11.75
C SER A 89 3.90 24.59 11.84
N LEU A 90 4.75 23.63 11.42
CA LEU A 90 6.20 23.85 11.36
C LEU A 90 6.61 24.94 10.35
N GLU A 91 5.87 25.13 9.24
CA GLU A 91 6.12 26.25 8.32
C GLU A 91 5.93 27.63 8.99
N LEU A 92 5.10 27.72 10.02
CA LEU A 92 4.86 28.96 10.77
C LEU A 92 5.87 29.16 11.90
N THR A 93 6.37 28.09 12.49
CA THR A 93 7.21 28.14 13.71
C THR A 93 8.70 27.97 13.42
N PHE A 94 9.08 26.98 12.59
CA PHE A 94 10.46 26.66 12.23
C PHE A 94 10.52 25.89 10.91
N PRO A 95 10.37 26.57 9.75
CA PRO A 95 10.19 25.96 8.45
C PRO A 95 11.36 25.05 8.01
N GLU A 96 12.59 25.32 8.45
CA GLU A 96 13.77 24.54 8.10
C GLU A 96 13.70 23.11 8.60
N LEU A 97 12.93 22.82 9.67
CA LEU A 97 12.72 21.46 10.18
C LEU A 97 12.10 20.54 9.14
N ASN A 98 11.22 21.05 8.28
CA ASN A 98 10.61 20.29 7.19
C ASN A 98 11.64 19.83 6.13
N GLN A 99 12.71 20.60 5.94
CA GLN A 99 13.79 20.30 5.00
C GLN A 99 14.80 19.31 5.62
N ILE A 100 15.13 19.50 6.91
CA ILE A 100 16.06 18.65 7.65
C ILE A 100 15.49 17.24 7.86
N PHE A 101 14.22 17.15 8.25
CA PHE A 101 13.56 15.87 8.55
C PHE A 101 12.62 15.42 7.42
N LYS A 102 13.17 14.86 6.34
CA LYS A 102 12.37 14.29 5.25
C LYS A 102 11.38 13.22 5.73
N ASN A 103 11.78 12.43 6.74
CA ASN A 103 10.94 11.46 7.43
C ASN A 103 10.45 12.03 8.78
N ALA A 104 9.45 12.90 8.72
CA ALA A 104 8.93 13.63 9.89
C ALA A 104 8.13 12.75 10.88
N TYR A 105 7.83 11.48 10.58
CA TYR A 105 7.23 10.53 11.52
C TYR A 105 8.27 9.63 12.22
N ALA A 106 9.56 9.83 11.97
CA ALA A 106 10.62 9.11 12.67
C ALA A 106 10.71 9.56 14.14
N VAL A 107 11.08 8.64 15.03
CA VAL A 107 11.17 8.90 16.47
C VAL A 107 12.05 10.12 16.76
N LEU A 108 13.22 10.20 16.12
CA LEU A 108 14.13 11.35 16.30
C LEU A 108 13.49 12.67 15.87
N ALA A 109 12.80 12.69 14.72
CA ALA A 109 12.14 13.89 14.22
C ALA A 109 11.07 14.37 15.21
N LEU A 110 10.19 13.48 15.66
CA LEU A 110 9.12 13.81 16.61
C LEU A 110 9.68 14.35 17.93
N GLN A 111 10.79 13.80 18.43
CA GLN A 111 11.41 14.31 19.65
C GLN A 111 12.00 15.71 19.46
N VAL A 112 12.67 15.95 18.32
CA VAL A 112 13.19 17.29 18.00
C VAL A 112 12.05 18.29 17.84
N PHE A 113 10.94 17.93 17.18
CA PHE A 113 9.79 18.82 17.02
C PHE A 113 9.15 19.17 18.36
N ARG A 114 8.98 18.22 19.29
CA ARG A 114 8.46 18.50 20.64
C ARG A 114 9.35 19.45 21.44
N MET A 115 10.66 19.31 21.31
CA MET A 115 11.63 20.07 22.14
C MET A 115 12.04 21.39 21.52
N TYR A 116 12.08 21.47 20.20
CA TYR A 116 12.74 22.54 19.46
C TYR A 116 11.97 22.95 18.20
N CYS A 117 10.63 23.07 18.29
CA CYS A 117 9.79 23.49 17.17
C CYS A 117 9.82 25.01 16.92
N HIS A 118 10.57 25.77 17.70
CA HIS A 118 10.79 27.20 17.52
C HIS A 118 12.29 27.56 17.72
N PRO A 119 12.89 28.42 16.91
CA PRO A 119 14.32 28.78 17.03
C PRO A 119 14.68 29.39 18.39
N ASP A 120 13.77 30.13 19.04
CA ASP A 120 14.02 30.73 20.35
C ASP A 120 14.30 29.70 21.45
N PHE A 121 13.83 28.46 21.30
CA PHE A 121 14.12 27.38 22.26
C PHE A 121 15.56 26.89 22.19
N LEU A 122 16.33 27.36 21.22
CA LEU A 122 17.76 27.08 21.06
C LEU A 122 18.65 28.23 21.48
N VAL A 123 18.07 29.40 21.80
CA VAL A 123 18.84 30.57 22.26
C VAL A 123 19.53 30.21 23.56
N GLY A 124 20.84 30.44 23.63
CA GLY A 124 21.69 30.16 24.79
C GLY A 124 22.08 28.69 25.00
N LEU A 125 21.55 27.75 24.17
CA LEU A 125 21.94 26.33 24.21
C LEU A 125 23.20 26.11 23.35
N THR A 126 24.12 25.30 23.89
CA THR A 126 25.21 24.76 23.09
C THR A 126 24.76 23.53 22.30
N LEU A 127 25.41 23.28 21.17
CA LEU A 127 25.16 22.06 20.38
C LEU A 127 25.31 20.76 21.21
N LYS A 128 26.27 20.75 22.15
CA LYS A 128 26.52 19.61 23.04
C LYS A 128 25.34 19.36 24.00
N GLU A 129 24.80 20.40 24.58
CA GLU A 129 23.63 20.33 25.47
C GLU A 129 22.39 19.88 24.71
N MET A 130 22.11 20.47 23.54
CA MET A 130 21.02 20.07 22.68
C MET A 130 21.11 18.57 22.34
N THR A 131 22.29 18.12 21.86
CA THR A 131 22.53 16.72 21.49
C THR A 131 22.30 15.77 22.67
N THR A 132 22.77 16.18 23.88
CA THR A 132 22.63 15.36 25.09
C THR A 132 21.15 15.22 25.48
N ARG A 133 20.39 16.32 25.48
CA ARG A 133 18.94 16.32 25.80
C ARG A 133 18.16 15.47 24.82
N VAL A 134 18.41 15.60 23.51
CA VAL A 134 17.75 14.79 22.48
C VAL A 134 18.12 13.31 22.63
N TYR A 135 19.40 13.00 22.88
CA TYR A 135 19.83 11.60 23.09
C TYR A 135 19.14 10.95 24.28
N GLN A 136 18.96 11.69 25.38
CA GLN A 136 18.26 11.20 26.58
C GLN A 136 16.76 11.02 26.38
N SER A 137 16.13 11.84 25.51
CA SER A 137 14.68 11.79 25.25
C SER A 137 14.25 10.70 24.28
N VAL A 138 15.19 10.18 23.47
CA VAL A 138 14.86 9.18 22.44
C VAL A 138 14.76 7.79 23.06
N SER A 139 13.57 7.18 22.99
CA SER A 139 13.26 5.86 23.54
C SER A 139 13.91 4.69 22.76
N ARG A 140 14.37 4.94 21.53
CA ARG A 140 15.00 3.94 20.66
C ARG A 140 16.48 4.17 20.56
N ARG A 141 17.29 3.09 20.56
CA ARG A 141 18.74 3.20 20.31
C ARG A 141 19.00 3.74 18.91
N ILE A 142 19.39 5.02 18.82
CA ILE A 142 19.89 5.67 17.62
C ILE A 142 21.37 6.00 17.87
N HIS A 143 22.22 5.81 16.86
CA HIS A 143 23.64 6.09 16.98
C HIS A 143 23.86 7.59 17.33
N LYS A 144 24.72 7.88 18.31
CA LYS A 144 24.93 9.24 18.82
C LYS A 144 25.35 10.21 17.73
N ASP A 145 26.20 9.75 16.79
CA ASP A 145 26.68 10.56 15.68
C ASP A 145 25.55 11.00 14.74
N VAL A 146 24.54 10.13 14.55
CA VAL A 146 23.34 10.47 13.75
C VAL A 146 22.55 11.57 14.45
N ILE A 147 22.31 11.43 15.75
CA ILE A 147 21.60 12.46 16.54
C ILE A 147 22.39 13.78 16.48
N GLN A 148 23.70 13.74 16.70
CA GLN A 148 24.56 14.91 16.65
C GLN A 148 24.53 15.61 15.28
N SER A 149 24.52 14.83 14.18
CA SER A 149 24.44 15.38 12.82
C SER A 149 23.11 16.11 12.58
N TYR A 150 21.96 15.55 13.01
CA TYR A 150 20.68 16.23 12.91
C TYR A 150 20.59 17.46 13.84
N CYS A 151 21.04 17.34 15.09
CA CYS A 151 21.07 18.45 16.02
C CYS A 151 21.94 19.61 15.50
N ALA A 152 23.09 19.32 14.86
CA ALA A 152 23.94 20.34 14.26
C ALA A 152 23.26 21.11 13.14
N GLN A 153 22.50 20.39 12.26
CA GLN A 153 21.73 21.02 11.20
C GLN A 153 20.63 21.92 11.77
N VAL A 154 19.89 21.46 12.78
CA VAL A 154 18.81 22.22 13.42
C VAL A 154 19.38 23.44 14.15
N TRP A 155 20.47 23.27 14.91
CA TRP A 155 21.12 24.35 15.66
C TRP A 155 21.69 25.44 14.75
N LEU A 156 22.22 25.04 13.58
CA LEU A 156 22.71 25.99 12.58
C LEU A 156 21.54 26.74 11.93
N ALA A 157 20.49 26.03 11.54
CA ALA A 157 19.29 26.59 10.91
C ALA A 157 18.58 27.60 11.82
N ALA A 158 18.59 27.39 13.15
CA ALA A 158 17.95 28.29 14.11
C ALA A 158 18.56 29.68 14.14
N LYS A 159 19.82 29.84 13.72
CA LYS A 159 20.49 31.15 13.71
C LYS A 159 19.95 32.11 12.66
N ASP A 160 19.50 31.55 11.55
CA ASP A 160 19.04 32.28 10.36
C ASP A 160 17.53 32.11 10.10
N SER A 161 16.81 31.46 11.04
CA SER A 161 15.38 31.20 10.90
C SER A 161 14.56 32.43 11.35
N TYR A 162 13.47 32.69 10.60
CA TYR A 162 12.52 33.76 10.87
C TYR A 162 11.12 33.19 11.02
N PRO A 163 10.67 32.80 12.24
CA PRO A 163 9.34 32.27 12.47
C PRO A 163 8.26 33.33 12.20
N ALA A 164 7.11 32.89 11.71
CA ALA A 164 5.96 33.75 11.44
C ALA A 164 5.12 34.03 12.71
N VAL A 165 5.32 33.23 13.76
CA VAL A 165 4.58 33.32 15.05
C VAL A 165 5.58 33.32 16.20
N PRO A 166 5.23 33.91 17.36
CA PRO A 166 6.11 33.93 18.53
C PRO A 166 6.16 32.55 19.22
N ALA A 167 7.15 32.35 20.07
CA ALA A 167 7.44 31.11 20.77
C ALA A 167 6.37 30.71 21.82
N ASP A 168 5.49 31.59 22.20
CA ASP A 168 4.35 31.39 23.12
C ASP A 168 3.00 31.21 22.38
N SER A 169 3.04 31.05 21.07
CA SER A 169 1.81 30.82 20.29
C SER A 169 1.20 29.44 20.52
N LEU A 170 -0.11 29.30 20.33
CA LEU A 170 -0.83 28.02 20.39
C LEU A 170 -0.32 26.99 19.38
N GLU A 171 0.32 27.42 18.29
CA GLU A 171 0.94 26.51 17.32
C GLU A 171 1.99 25.59 17.94
N ILE A 172 2.68 26.06 19.01
CA ILE A 172 3.68 25.27 19.73
C ILE A 172 3.02 24.08 20.46
N GLU A 173 1.89 24.32 21.13
CA GLU A 173 1.12 23.27 21.83
C GLU A 173 0.56 22.26 20.82
N ILE A 174 -0.04 22.76 19.74
CA ILE A 174 -0.62 21.93 18.67
C ILE A 174 0.43 21.04 18.00
N ILE A 175 1.67 21.53 17.80
CA ILE A 175 2.78 20.71 17.29
C ILE A 175 3.07 19.52 18.21
N SER A 176 3.05 19.73 19.53
CA SER A 176 3.25 18.63 20.48
C SER A 176 2.13 17.60 20.39
N GLU A 177 0.86 18.04 20.31
CA GLU A 177 -0.29 17.14 20.14
C GLU A 177 -0.19 16.33 18.84
N TYR A 178 0.16 16.95 17.72
CA TYR A 178 0.37 16.24 16.47
C TYR A 178 1.49 15.20 16.55
N CYS A 179 2.57 15.50 17.27
CA CYS A 179 3.65 14.55 17.51
C CYS A 179 3.14 13.32 18.30
N ASP A 180 2.29 13.53 19.31
CA ASP A 180 1.71 12.47 20.13
C ASP A 180 0.75 11.60 19.32
N GLU A 181 -0.11 12.20 18.50
CA GLU A 181 -0.99 11.47 17.58
C GLU A 181 -0.18 10.62 16.57
N ILE A 182 0.84 11.19 15.96
CA ILE A 182 1.69 10.46 14.99
C ILE A 182 2.39 9.29 15.67
N GLU A 183 2.88 9.47 16.90
CA GLU A 183 3.50 8.39 17.67
C GLU A 183 2.50 7.28 18.00
N SER A 184 1.27 7.63 18.38
CA SER A 184 0.18 6.68 18.60
C SER A 184 -0.12 5.88 17.34
N TYR A 185 -0.27 6.56 16.18
CA TYR A 185 -0.45 5.87 14.90
C TYR A 185 0.73 4.97 14.55
N ASN A 186 1.97 5.37 14.82
CA ASN A 186 3.14 4.53 14.58
C ASN A 186 3.09 3.22 15.39
N LYS A 187 2.67 3.28 16.66
CA LYS A 187 2.48 2.10 17.52
C LYS A 187 1.39 1.19 16.97
N GLU A 188 0.25 1.76 16.61
CA GLU A 188 -0.90 1.02 16.08
C GLU A 188 -0.58 0.37 14.71
N ILE A 189 0.07 1.09 13.82
CA ILE A 189 0.53 0.59 12.51
C ILE A 189 1.46 -0.61 12.71
N THR A 190 2.43 -0.51 13.62
CA THR A 190 3.37 -1.60 13.91
C THR A 190 2.63 -2.83 14.47
N TYR A 191 1.67 -2.63 15.37
CA TYR A 191 0.83 -3.71 15.90
C TYR A 191 0.05 -4.42 14.78
N ILE A 192 -0.62 -3.66 13.89
CA ILE A 192 -1.39 -4.24 12.78
C ILE A 192 -0.47 -4.93 11.76
N GLN A 193 0.72 -4.40 11.47
CA GLN A 193 1.72 -5.06 10.61
C GLN A 193 2.10 -6.44 11.15
N ASN A 194 2.43 -6.52 12.44
CA ASN A 194 2.78 -7.79 13.07
C ASN A 194 1.62 -8.78 13.06
N LYS A 195 0.39 -8.29 13.30
CA LYS A 195 -0.81 -9.12 13.25
C LYS A 195 -1.12 -9.62 11.83
N LEU A 196 -0.94 -8.79 10.80
CA LEU A 196 -1.06 -9.17 9.40
C LEU A 196 -0.11 -10.32 9.05
N ILE A 197 1.17 -10.15 9.36
CA ILE A 197 2.20 -11.17 9.08
C ILE A 197 1.88 -12.47 9.83
N LYS A 198 1.57 -12.38 11.13
CA LYS A 198 1.21 -13.55 11.95
C LYS A 198 0.00 -14.31 11.39
N THR A 199 -1.01 -13.60 10.92
CA THR A 199 -2.21 -14.21 10.31
C THR A 199 -1.87 -14.87 8.97
N ALA A 200 -0.97 -14.27 8.18
CA ALA A 200 -0.61 -14.76 6.85
C ALA A 200 0.32 -16.00 6.87
N VAL A 201 1.14 -16.16 7.91
CA VAL A 201 2.14 -17.27 8.01
C VAL A 201 1.50 -18.66 7.87
N GLY A 202 0.23 -18.82 8.26
CA GLY A 202 -0.53 -20.08 8.11
C GLY A 202 -0.97 -20.40 6.68
N LEU A 203 -0.73 -19.52 5.70
CA LEU A 203 -1.13 -19.71 4.31
C LEU A 203 0.07 -20.13 3.46
N ASP A 204 -0.09 -21.17 2.65
CA ASP A 204 0.97 -21.63 1.74
C ASP A 204 1.29 -20.60 0.67
N ASP A 205 0.28 -19.91 0.14
CA ASP A 205 0.45 -18.79 -0.81
C ASP A 205 1.35 -17.69 -0.24
N PHE A 206 1.27 -17.42 1.07
CA PHE A 206 2.12 -16.43 1.72
C PHE A 206 3.60 -16.81 1.67
N LYS A 207 3.93 -18.08 1.94
CA LYS A 207 5.31 -18.58 1.87
C LYS A 207 5.86 -18.44 0.46
N VAL A 208 5.04 -18.81 -0.53
CA VAL A 208 5.40 -18.73 -1.95
C VAL A 208 5.64 -17.27 -2.37
N ILE A 209 4.72 -16.35 -2.11
CA ILE A 209 4.84 -14.95 -2.53
C ILE A 209 5.99 -14.26 -1.80
N SER A 210 6.16 -14.51 -0.50
CA SER A 210 7.25 -13.91 0.28
C SER A 210 8.64 -14.41 -0.10
N SER A 211 8.73 -15.55 -0.82
CA SER A 211 9.99 -16.06 -1.37
C SER A 211 10.52 -15.23 -2.54
N ILE A 212 9.67 -14.43 -3.20
CA ILE A 212 10.09 -13.55 -4.30
C ILE A 212 10.95 -12.41 -3.73
N PRO A 213 12.22 -12.25 -4.18
CA PRO A 213 13.12 -11.24 -3.65
C PRO A 213 12.54 -9.82 -3.77
N GLY A 214 12.45 -9.12 -2.64
CA GLY A 214 11.89 -7.77 -2.58
C GLY A 214 10.36 -7.70 -2.41
N ALA A 215 9.63 -8.82 -2.46
CA ALA A 215 8.20 -8.85 -2.14
C ALA A 215 7.95 -8.43 -0.68
N GLY A 216 8.73 -9.02 0.27
CA GLY A 216 8.63 -8.74 1.68
C GLY A 216 7.36 -9.30 2.33
N GLN A 217 7.46 -9.66 3.61
CA GLN A 217 6.35 -10.31 4.32
C GLN A 217 5.09 -9.43 4.41
N LEU A 218 5.26 -8.14 4.72
CA LEU A 218 4.12 -7.22 4.84
C LEU A 218 3.35 -7.07 3.52
N ASN A 219 4.07 -6.83 2.41
CA ASN A 219 3.43 -6.67 1.11
C ASN A 219 2.76 -7.96 0.65
N SER A 220 3.37 -9.13 0.92
CA SER A 220 2.77 -10.44 0.63
C SER A 220 1.46 -10.65 1.39
N ALA A 221 1.44 -10.31 2.70
CA ALA A 221 0.23 -10.39 3.51
C ALA A 221 -0.85 -9.40 3.03
N LEU A 222 -0.47 -8.17 2.67
CA LEU A 222 -1.38 -7.16 2.12
C LEU A 222 -1.95 -7.59 0.76
N LEU A 223 -1.14 -8.16 -0.12
CA LEU A 223 -1.59 -8.67 -1.41
C LEU A 223 -2.67 -9.74 -1.20
N LEU A 224 -2.41 -10.75 -0.35
CA LEU A 224 -3.40 -11.77 0.00
C LEU A 224 -4.65 -11.19 0.65
N GLY A 225 -4.52 -10.16 1.48
CA GLY A 225 -5.67 -9.45 2.06
C GLY A 225 -6.55 -8.75 1.02
N PHE A 226 -5.98 -8.26 -0.09
CA PHE A 226 -6.74 -7.60 -1.15
C PHE A 226 -7.17 -8.51 -2.30
N THR A 227 -6.46 -9.61 -2.53
CA THR A 227 -6.80 -10.58 -3.57
C THR A 227 -7.59 -11.77 -3.04
N GLY A 228 -7.44 -12.12 -1.77
CA GLY A 228 -7.92 -13.39 -1.22
C GLY A 228 -7.06 -14.56 -1.68
N ASP A 229 -7.65 -15.74 -1.73
CA ASP A 229 -7.04 -16.95 -2.25
C ASP A 229 -6.61 -16.78 -3.71
N ILE A 230 -5.31 -16.83 -3.97
CA ILE A 230 -4.75 -16.66 -5.32
C ILE A 230 -4.92 -17.92 -6.15
N ALA A 231 -4.95 -19.09 -5.54
CA ALA A 231 -5.15 -20.36 -6.24
C ALA A 231 -6.54 -20.48 -6.93
N ARG A 232 -7.48 -19.57 -6.58
CA ARG A 232 -8.79 -19.50 -7.25
C ARG A 232 -8.73 -18.98 -8.69
N PHE A 233 -7.66 -18.28 -9.07
CA PHE A 233 -7.50 -17.76 -10.42
C PHE A 233 -6.81 -18.81 -11.30
N ASP A 234 -7.47 -19.26 -12.37
CA ASP A 234 -6.91 -20.27 -13.27
C ASP A 234 -5.66 -19.79 -14.01
N ASN A 235 -5.53 -18.48 -14.19
CA ASN A 235 -4.40 -17.88 -14.90
C ASN A 235 -4.15 -16.41 -14.49
N TYR A 236 -2.97 -15.90 -14.83
CA TYR A 236 -2.58 -14.53 -14.51
C TYR A 236 -3.47 -13.44 -15.14
N LYS A 237 -4.16 -13.73 -16.25
CA LYS A 237 -5.07 -12.77 -16.89
C LYS A 237 -6.28 -12.48 -16.02
N GLN A 238 -6.82 -13.51 -15.34
CA GLN A 238 -7.91 -13.34 -14.38
C GLN A 238 -7.45 -12.50 -13.16
N LEU A 239 -6.24 -12.72 -12.63
CA LEU A 239 -5.68 -11.91 -11.56
C LEU A 239 -5.44 -10.46 -12.02
N ASN A 240 -4.91 -10.25 -13.24
CA ASN A 240 -4.76 -8.91 -13.83
C ASN A 240 -6.10 -8.18 -13.97
N ALA A 241 -7.14 -8.86 -14.44
CA ALA A 241 -8.49 -8.30 -14.55
C ALA A 241 -9.07 -7.95 -13.18
N PHE A 242 -8.87 -8.83 -12.17
CA PHE A 242 -9.28 -8.59 -10.79
C PHE A 242 -8.59 -7.36 -10.18
N LEU A 243 -7.33 -7.14 -10.49
CA LEU A 243 -6.56 -5.98 -10.06
C LEU A 243 -6.78 -4.76 -10.97
N GLY A 244 -7.39 -4.94 -12.15
CA GLY A 244 -7.61 -3.88 -13.15
C GLY A 244 -6.34 -3.44 -13.85
N LEU A 245 -5.41 -4.37 -14.07
CA LEU A 245 -4.17 -4.21 -14.81
C LEU A 245 -4.31 -4.59 -16.29
N ASP A 246 -5.44 -5.17 -16.67
CA ASP A 246 -5.78 -5.50 -18.05
C ASP A 246 -5.87 -4.21 -18.89
N LEU A 247 -5.48 -4.33 -20.15
CA LEU A 247 -5.47 -3.19 -21.07
C LEU A 247 -6.88 -2.87 -21.57
N ASN A 248 -7.25 -1.61 -21.45
CA ASN A 248 -8.43 -1.06 -22.12
C ASN A 248 -8.00 -0.56 -23.49
N ARG A 249 -8.18 -1.42 -24.51
CA ARG A 249 -7.88 -1.10 -25.89
C ARG A 249 -9.17 -0.68 -26.61
N TYR A 250 -9.17 0.51 -27.18
CA TYR A 250 -10.24 0.99 -28.02
C TYR A 250 -9.69 1.24 -29.43
N GLN A 251 -10.15 0.42 -30.38
CA GLN A 251 -9.84 0.58 -31.80
C GLN A 251 -11.15 0.52 -32.58
N SER A 252 -11.41 1.54 -33.37
CA SER A 252 -12.53 1.61 -34.28
C SER A 252 -12.06 2.14 -35.63
N GLY A 253 -11.92 1.26 -36.62
CA GLY A 253 -11.38 1.59 -37.92
C GLY A 253 -9.95 2.18 -37.83
N LYS A 254 -9.75 3.37 -38.39
CA LYS A 254 -8.45 4.08 -38.35
C LYS A 254 -8.20 4.84 -37.04
N TYR A 255 -9.19 4.90 -36.15
CA TYR A 255 -9.07 5.62 -34.86
C TYR A 255 -8.62 4.65 -33.77
N GLY A 256 -7.42 4.86 -33.22
CA GLY A 256 -6.87 4.12 -32.09
C GLY A 256 -6.53 5.05 -30.95
N LYS A 257 -7.12 4.81 -29.77
CA LYS A 257 -6.69 5.47 -28.53
C LYS A 257 -5.54 4.67 -27.93
N GLY A 258 -4.51 5.34 -27.40
CA GLY A 258 -3.41 4.67 -26.72
C GLY A 258 -3.88 3.75 -25.59
N ASP A 259 -3.26 2.59 -25.47
CA ASP A 259 -3.59 1.57 -24.47
C ASP A 259 -3.46 2.12 -23.04
N THR A 260 -4.49 1.95 -22.23
CA THR A 260 -4.50 2.30 -20.80
C THR A 260 -4.96 1.11 -19.97
N ILE A 261 -4.55 1.06 -18.71
CA ILE A 261 -5.09 0.03 -17.80
C ILE A 261 -6.55 0.30 -17.47
N ASN A 262 -7.33 -0.74 -17.31
CA ASN A 262 -8.77 -0.68 -17.10
C ASN A 262 -9.16 0.03 -15.78
N ARG A 263 -8.38 -0.11 -14.71
CA ARG A 263 -8.60 0.47 -13.36
C ARG A 263 -9.90 0.06 -12.67
N ARG A 264 -10.72 -0.80 -13.23
CA ARG A 264 -12.00 -1.27 -12.65
C ARG A 264 -11.83 -2.23 -11.46
N GLY A 265 -10.63 -2.81 -11.31
CA GLY A 265 -10.31 -3.75 -10.24
C GLY A 265 -9.82 -3.09 -8.95
N SER A 266 -9.23 -3.90 -8.06
CA SER A 266 -8.71 -3.49 -6.76
C SER A 266 -7.57 -2.47 -6.87
N SER A 267 -7.85 -1.19 -6.62
CA SER A 267 -6.83 -0.14 -6.61
C SER A 267 -5.79 -0.34 -5.50
N GLN A 268 -6.20 -0.93 -4.38
CA GLN A 268 -5.33 -1.22 -3.24
C GLN A 268 -4.37 -2.37 -3.55
N GLY A 269 -4.86 -3.43 -4.22
CA GLY A 269 -4.01 -4.52 -4.69
C GLY A 269 -2.95 -4.03 -5.70
N ARG A 270 -3.35 -3.20 -6.69
CA ARG A 270 -2.39 -2.57 -7.62
C ARG A 270 -1.33 -1.74 -6.92
N ALA A 271 -1.71 -0.97 -5.89
CA ALA A 271 -0.76 -0.17 -5.12
C ALA A 271 0.26 -1.07 -4.39
N VAL A 272 -0.18 -2.18 -3.79
CA VAL A 272 0.72 -3.14 -3.15
C VAL A 272 1.70 -3.74 -4.15
N GLU A 273 1.26 -4.16 -5.33
CA GLU A 273 2.17 -4.68 -6.36
C GLU A 273 3.20 -3.64 -6.82
N THR A 274 2.76 -2.39 -7.00
CA THR A 274 3.67 -1.29 -7.33
C THR A 274 4.72 -1.09 -6.22
N ASP A 275 4.32 -1.17 -4.95
CA ASP A 275 5.21 -1.07 -3.81
C ASP A 275 6.18 -2.27 -3.73
N MET A 276 5.71 -3.49 -4.09
CA MET A 276 6.56 -4.68 -4.21
C MET A 276 7.64 -4.47 -5.27
N ILE A 277 7.27 -4.04 -6.46
CA ILE A 277 8.24 -3.81 -7.57
C ILE A 277 9.23 -2.72 -7.19
N ARG A 278 8.79 -1.61 -6.60
CA ARG A 278 9.70 -0.58 -6.10
C ARG A 278 10.65 -1.09 -5.01
N SER A 279 10.17 -2.00 -4.17
CA SER A 279 11.01 -2.66 -3.17
C SER A 279 12.05 -3.58 -3.83
N MET A 280 11.67 -4.33 -4.88
CA MET A 280 12.60 -5.13 -5.68
C MET A 280 13.69 -4.27 -6.30
N LEU A 281 13.34 -3.14 -6.93
CA LEU A 281 14.28 -2.19 -7.51
C LEU A 281 15.25 -1.61 -6.47
N ARG A 282 14.77 -1.27 -5.27
CA ARG A 282 15.63 -0.78 -4.17
C ARG A 282 16.62 -1.82 -3.65
N ASN A 283 16.27 -3.11 -3.74
CA ASN A 283 17.08 -4.21 -3.25
C ASN A 283 17.89 -4.92 -4.35
N GLN A 284 17.92 -4.41 -5.59
CA GLN A 284 18.57 -5.02 -6.76
C GLN A 284 20.05 -5.36 -6.55
N GLY A 285 20.79 -4.56 -5.75
CA GLY A 285 22.20 -4.82 -5.47
C GLY A 285 22.45 -5.98 -4.50
N LYS A 286 21.39 -6.54 -3.88
CA LYS A 286 21.54 -7.62 -2.89
C LYS A 286 21.16 -8.99 -3.43
N ILE A 287 20.11 -9.06 -4.24
CA ILE A 287 19.56 -10.34 -4.74
C ILE A 287 19.06 -10.14 -6.16
N GLN A 288 19.41 -11.09 -7.04
CA GLN A 288 18.96 -11.13 -8.43
C GLN A 288 17.44 -11.37 -8.52
N ASN A 289 16.80 -10.64 -9.45
CA ASN A 289 15.35 -10.76 -9.67
C ASN A 289 15.04 -10.46 -11.15
N HIS A 290 14.46 -11.43 -11.86
CA HIS A 290 14.11 -11.31 -13.28
C HIS A 290 13.12 -10.17 -13.58
N LEU A 291 12.31 -9.74 -12.58
CA LEU A 291 11.42 -8.58 -12.73
C LEU A 291 12.20 -7.27 -12.77
N VAL A 292 13.30 -7.19 -12.04
CA VAL A 292 14.23 -6.05 -12.09
C VAL A 292 14.92 -6.01 -13.45
N ASP A 293 15.38 -7.17 -13.96
CA ASP A 293 16.00 -7.26 -15.29
C ASP A 293 15.01 -6.83 -16.38
N TYR A 294 13.75 -7.28 -16.26
CA TYR A 294 12.68 -6.89 -17.18
C TYR A 294 12.38 -5.39 -17.12
N TYR A 295 12.35 -4.79 -15.91
CA TYR A 295 12.17 -3.35 -15.76
C TYR A 295 13.26 -2.58 -16.52
N TYR A 296 14.54 -2.91 -16.32
CA TYR A 296 15.64 -2.24 -17.00
C TYR A 296 15.67 -2.51 -18.51
N LYS A 297 15.27 -3.71 -18.95
CA LYS A 297 15.05 -3.98 -20.38
C LYS A 297 14.06 -3.00 -20.99
N LEU A 298 12.93 -2.72 -20.31
CA LEU A 298 11.93 -1.77 -20.77
C LEU A 298 12.40 -0.31 -20.75
N LYS A 299 13.32 0.04 -19.84
CA LYS A 299 13.88 1.39 -19.71
C LYS A 299 14.95 1.70 -20.74
N LYS A 300 15.63 0.68 -21.28
CA LYS A 300 16.71 0.80 -22.28
C LYS A 300 16.16 0.84 -23.71
N PRO A 301 16.96 1.38 -24.69
CA PRO A 301 16.64 1.22 -26.11
C PRO A 301 16.46 -0.25 -26.49
N PRO A 302 15.59 -0.59 -27.43
CA PRO A 302 14.76 0.32 -28.24
C PRO A 302 13.45 0.73 -27.55
N PHE A 303 13.13 0.22 -26.35
CA PHE A 303 11.81 0.37 -25.71
C PHE A 303 11.60 1.76 -25.09
N ASN A 304 12.58 2.30 -24.37
CA ASN A 304 12.56 3.63 -23.71
C ASN A 304 11.23 3.96 -23.00
N LYS A 305 10.64 2.98 -22.29
CA LYS A 305 9.33 3.14 -21.67
C LYS A 305 9.39 4.11 -20.48
N HIS A 306 8.34 4.93 -20.34
CA HIS A 306 8.16 5.76 -19.16
C HIS A 306 8.07 4.91 -17.88
N ASP A 307 8.57 5.40 -16.73
CA ASP A 307 8.64 4.68 -15.46
C ASP A 307 7.32 3.99 -15.06
N LYS A 308 6.22 4.72 -15.06
CA LYS A 308 4.90 4.16 -14.70
C LYS A 308 4.46 3.03 -15.63
N VAL A 309 4.81 3.10 -16.92
CA VAL A 309 4.48 2.06 -17.90
C VAL A 309 5.32 0.82 -17.63
N ALA A 310 6.63 0.99 -17.36
CA ALA A 310 7.53 -0.11 -17.01
C ALA A 310 7.09 -0.79 -15.71
N LEU A 311 6.71 -0.03 -14.67
CA LEU A 311 6.18 -0.59 -13.41
C LEU A 311 4.91 -1.43 -13.61
N ILE A 312 3.95 -0.96 -14.42
CA ILE A 312 2.72 -1.71 -14.72
C ILE A 312 3.02 -2.98 -15.53
N ALA A 313 3.94 -2.91 -16.49
CA ALA A 313 4.38 -4.10 -17.23
C ALA A 313 5.05 -5.13 -16.31
N CYS A 314 5.86 -4.67 -15.34
CA CYS A 314 6.43 -5.53 -14.30
C CYS A 314 5.36 -6.12 -13.36
N ALA A 315 4.30 -5.38 -13.01
CA ALA A 315 3.19 -5.90 -12.22
C ALA A 315 2.48 -7.06 -12.94
N ASN A 316 2.24 -6.93 -14.24
CA ASN A 316 1.69 -8.01 -15.06
C ASN A 316 2.62 -9.25 -15.07
N HIS A 317 3.93 -9.01 -15.16
CA HIS A 317 4.93 -10.09 -15.11
C HIS A 317 5.01 -10.74 -13.73
N LEU A 318 4.89 -9.95 -12.65
CA LEU A 318 4.82 -10.43 -11.27
C LEU A 318 3.60 -11.35 -11.08
N ASN A 319 2.43 -10.97 -11.60
CA ASN A 319 1.22 -11.79 -11.52
C ASN A 319 1.36 -13.14 -12.24
N ARG A 320 2.05 -13.14 -13.39
CA ARG A 320 2.39 -14.40 -14.08
C ARG A 320 3.26 -15.29 -13.20
N THR A 321 4.28 -14.71 -12.57
CA THR A 321 5.18 -15.42 -11.67
C THR A 321 4.44 -15.94 -10.44
N ILE A 322 3.62 -15.10 -9.78
CA ILE A 322 2.84 -15.49 -8.59
C ILE A 322 1.91 -16.66 -8.90
N ILE A 323 1.10 -16.59 -9.97
CA ILE A 323 0.17 -17.65 -10.35
C ILE A 323 0.92 -18.96 -10.61
N ASN A 324 2.02 -18.90 -11.35
CA ASN A 324 2.81 -20.10 -11.63
C ASN A 324 3.37 -20.73 -10.34
N LEU A 325 3.97 -19.93 -9.48
CA LEU A 325 4.54 -20.41 -8.22
C LEU A 325 3.48 -20.97 -7.25
N VAL A 326 2.32 -20.30 -7.15
CA VAL A 326 1.20 -20.76 -6.31
C VAL A 326 0.63 -22.09 -6.81
N HIS A 327 0.38 -22.23 -8.12
CA HIS A 327 -0.16 -23.47 -8.69
C HIS A 327 0.81 -24.65 -8.63
N THR A 328 2.11 -24.37 -8.71
CA THR A 328 3.15 -25.40 -8.63
C THR A 328 3.64 -25.66 -7.21
N HIS A 329 3.19 -24.88 -6.22
CA HIS A 329 3.68 -24.89 -4.84
C HIS A 329 5.21 -24.77 -4.73
N GLN A 330 5.85 -24.04 -5.66
CA GLN A 330 7.28 -23.85 -5.69
C GLN A 330 7.69 -22.50 -5.13
N LEU A 331 8.84 -22.47 -4.46
CA LEU A 331 9.47 -21.21 -4.07
C LEU A 331 10.16 -20.57 -5.27
N TYR A 332 10.32 -19.25 -5.23
CA TYR A 332 10.98 -18.52 -6.28
C TYR A 332 12.42 -18.99 -6.50
N ASN A 333 12.78 -19.18 -7.76
CA ASN A 333 14.14 -19.50 -8.19
C ASN A 333 14.47 -18.66 -9.41
N TYR A 334 15.52 -17.84 -9.33
CA TYR A 334 15.93 -16.93 -10.39
C TYR A 334 16.30 -17.70 -11.69
N SER A 335 17.08 -18.76 -11.60
CA SER A 335 17.53 -19.54 -12.77
C SER A 335 16.37 -20.17 -13.55
N LYS A 336 15.28 -20.54 -12.87
CA LYS A 336 14.07 -21.05 -13.53
C LYS A 336 13.18 -19.94 -14.10
N ALA A 337 13.31 -18.71 -13.61
CA ALA A 337 12.48 -17.59 -14.01
C ALA A 337 12.97 -16.89 -15.29
N ILE A 338 14.24 -17.08 -15.67
CA ILE A 338 14.85 -16.51 -16.90
C ILE A 338 14.79 -17.47 -18.09
N ASN A 339 14.54 -18.74 -17.89
CA ASN A 339 14.28 -19.74 -18.95
C ASN A 339 12.76 -19.81 -19.25
#